data_84635eb6fd0eeeff8a7db41e7146a218
#
_entry.id   84635eb6fd0eeeff8a7db41e7146a218
#
_cell.length_a   1.000
_cell.length_b   1.000
_cell.length_c   1.000
_cell.angle_alpha   90.00
_cell.angle_beta   90.00
_cell.angle_gamma   90.00
#
_symmetry.space_group_name_H-M   'P 1'
#
loop_
_entity.id
_entity.type
_entity.pdbx_description
1 polymer ?
#
loop_
_entity_poly.entity_id
_entity_poly.type
_entity_poly.pdbx_seq_one_letter_code
_entity_poly.pdbx_strand_id
1 'polypeptide(L)'
;IKEFKLLLSDLNFDLLNLSHFNITDEPIEDGDTFSQNAGIKINFYYNKIKNSGFNFDNEAYLISEDSGIEINFLNGAPGINSARYGGNINSKERNKLVISNLKKAGVNDRVARYVCCINILNFYNEEIKEFTGFLDGRISEKSYSGEGFGYDPIFIPAGYNETISKLGYDLKNKISHRSVAIEKMINVVFKNEW
;
A
#
# COMPACT_ATOMS: atom_id res chain seq x y z
N ILE A 1 8.15 4.25 -3.51
CA ILE A 1 9.51 3.84 -3.93
C ILE A 1 10.49 3.79 -2.74
N LYS A 2 10.54 4.78 -1.81
CA LYS A 2 11.51 4.76 -0.70
C LYS A 2 11.37 3.53 0.21
N GLU A 3 10.14 3.17 0.60
CA GLU A 3 9.88 1.96 1.41
C GLU A 3 10.27 0.68 0.66
N PHE A 4 9.93 0.57 -0.62
CA PHE A 4 10.36 -0.57 -1.44
C PHE A 4 11.89 -0.69 -1.54
N LYS A 5 12.61 0.43 -1.76
CA LYS A 5 14.08 0.41 -1.79
C LYS A 5 14.68 -0.14 -0.50
N LEU A 6 14.12 0.25 0.64
CA LEU A 6 14.61 -0.22 1.93
C LEU A 6 14.29 -1.71 2.14
N LEU A 7 13.04 -2.11 1.85
CA LEU A 7 12.59 -3.48 2.09
C LEU A 7 13.17 -4.51 1.11
N LEU A 8 13.60 -4.07 -0.06
CA LEU A 8 14.27 -4.91 -1.08
C LEU A 8 15.79 -4.76 -1.07
N SER A 9 16.38 -4.03 -0.11
CA SER A 9 17.82 -3.72 -0.10
C SER A 9 18.73 -4.93 -0.04
N ASP A 10 18.27 -6.03 0.56
CA ASP A 10 19.04 -7.27 0.68
C ASP A 10 19.04 -8.12 -0.60
N LEU A 11 18.21 -7.74 -1.57
CA LEU A 11 18.16 -8.37 -2.89
C LEU A 11 19.04 -7.56 -3.86
N ASN A 12 19.83 -8.27 -4.65
CA ASN A 12 20.74 -7.66 -5.64
C ASN A 12 19.96 -7.28 -6.91
N PHE A 13 19.09 -6.25 -6.83
CA PHE A 13 18.28 -5.76 -7.95
C PHE A 13 18.43 -4.26 -8.16
N ASP A 14 18.38 -3.86 -9.42
CA ASP A 14 18.20 -2.46 -9.81
C ASP A 14 16.71 -2.11 -9.78
N LEU A 15 16.29 -1.26 -8.84
CA LEU A 15 14.91 -0.82 -8.75
C LEU A 15 14.67 0.41 -9.63
N LEU A 16 14.03 0.19 -10.77
CA LEU A 16 13.64 1.22 -11.72
C LEU A 16 12.23 1.76 -11.40
N ASN A 17 11.96 2.98 -11.81
CA ASN A 17 10.63 3.56 -11.76
C ASN A 17 10.08 3.78 -13.19
N LEU A 18 8.80 4.09 -13.31
CA LEU A 18 8.14 4.26 -14.61
C LEU A 18 8.74 5.41 -15.45
N SER A 19 9.35 6.41 -14.82
CA SER A 19 10.01 7.50 -15.55
C SER A 19 11.23 7.03 -16.35
N HIS A 20 11.86 5.91 -15.97
CA HIS A 20 12.92 5.27 -16.76
C HIS A 20 12.43 4.85 -18.15
N PHE A 21 11.16 4.50 -18.25
CA PHE A 21 10.50 4.08 -19.50
C PHE A 21 9.72 5.21 -20.17
N ASN A 22 9.85 6.45 -19.72
CA ASN A 22 9.07 7.60 -20.17
C ASN A 22 7.54 7.40 -20.08
N ILE A 23 7.08 6.56 -19.15
CA ILE A 23 5.66 6.32 -18.91
C ILE A 23 5.17 7.35 -17.88
N THR A 24 4.23 8.18 -18.32
CA THR A 24 3.59 9.24 -17.50
C THR A 24 2.10 9.00 -17.30
N ASP A 25 1.52 8.12 -18.12
CA ASP A 25 0.11 7.79 -18.05
C ASP A 25 -0.18 6.93 -16.81
N GLU A 26 -1.38 7.10 -16.26
CA GLU A 26 -1.88 6.30 -15.16
C GLU A 26 -3.16 5.56 -15.60
N PRO A 27 -3.37 4.31 -15.16
CA PRO A 27 -4.61 3.59 -15.43
C PRO A 27 -5.77 4.19 -14.64
N ILE A 28 -6.98 3.99 -15.14
CA ILE A 28 -8.19 4.23 -14.35
C ILE A 28 -8.34 3.08 -13.35
N GLU A 29 -8.30 3.39 -12.06
CA GLU A 29 -8.49 2.44 -10.97
C GLU A 29 -9.97 2.36 -10.61
N ASP A 30 -10.72 1.55 -11.36
CA ASP A 30 -12.17 1.35 -11.22
C ASP A 30 -12.54 -0.02 -10.63
N GLY A 31 -11.57 -0.74 -10.07
CA GLY A 31 -11.79 -1.98 -9.36
C GLY A 31 -12.49 -1.79 -8.01
N ASP A 32 -13.22 -2.81 -7.58
CA ASP A 32 -13.96 -2.84 -6.32
C ASP A 32 -13.09 -3.26 -5.11
N THR A 33 -11.87 -3.74 -5.36
CA THR A 33 -10.94 -4.21 -4.33
C THR A 33 -9.52 -3.73 -4.60
N PHE A 34 -8.68 -3.71 -3.54
CA PHE A 34 -7.24 -3.42 -3.69
C PHE A 34 -6.55 -4.39 -4.66
N SER A 35 -6.93 -5.68 -4.61
CA SER A 35 -6.43 -6.70 -5.54
C SER A 35 -6.73 -6.36 -6.99
N GLN A 36 -7.98 -6.01 -7.30
CA GLN A 36 -8.39 -5.61 -8.65
C GLN A 36 -7.62 -4.37 -9.12
N ASN A 37 -7.49 -3.34 -8.28
CA ASN A 37 -6.76 -2.13 -8.65
C ASN A 37 -5.26 -2.40 -8.86
N ALA A 38 -4.63 -3.21 -8.01
CA ALA A 38 -3.25 -3.66 -8.24
C ALA A 38 -3.13 -4.45 -9.55
N GLY A 39 -4.12 -5.31 -9.87
CA GLY A 39 -4.22 -6.05 -11.13
C GLY A 39 -4.37 -5.14 -12.36
N ILE A 40 -5.19 -4.11 -12.28
CA ILE A 40 -5.34 -3.10 -13.34
C ILE A 40 -4.00 -2.40 -13.59
N LYS A 41 -3.32 -1.97 -12.53
CA LYS A 41 -2.02 -1.29 -12.62
C LYS A 41 -0.97 -2.18 -13.28
N ILE A 42 -0.83 -3.45 -12.84
CA ILE A 42 0.24 -4.31 -13.36
C ILE A 42 0.05 -4.60 -14.84
N ASN A 43 -1.17 -4.89 -15.29
CA ASN A 43 -1.48 -5.15 -16.69
C ASN A 43 -1.27 -3.90 -17.56
N PHE A 44 -1.68 -2.73 -17.08
CA PHE A 44 -1.51 -1.48 -17.81
C PHE A 44 -0.02 -1.17 -18.03
N TYR A 45 0.79 -1.20 -16.98
CA TYR A 45 2.21 -0.87 -17.07
C TYR A 45 3.02 -1.96 -17.79
N TYR A 46 2.65 -3.23 -17.62
CA TYR A 46 3.26 -4.32 -18.41
C TYR A 46 3.10 -4.08 -19.91
N ASN A 47 1.88 -3.79 -20.36
CA ASN A 47 1.63 -3.52 -21.79
C ASN A 47 2.39 -2.27 -22.29
N LYS A 48 2.46 -1.21 -21.50
CA LYS A 48 3.22 0.00 -21.84
C LYS A 48 4.71 -0.29 -22.00
N ILE A 49 5.32 -1.02 -21.06
CA ILE A 49 6.74 -1.37 -21.11
C ILE A 49 7.02 -2.31 -22.27
N LYS A 50 6.20 -3.34 -22.47
CA LYS A 50 6.33 -4.29 -23.59
C LYS A 50 6.27 -3.58 -24.94
N ASN A 51 5.35 -2.63 -25.10
CA ASN A 51 5.17 -1.87 -26.35
C ASN A 51 6.23 -0.76 -26.54
N SER A 52 7.00 -0.41 -25.52
CA SER A 52 8.08 0.58 -25.66
C SER A 52 9.31 0.04 -26.40
N GLY A 53 9.35 -1.26 -26.67
CA GLY A 53 10.50 -1.93 -27.28
C GLY A 53 11.68 -2.14 -26.33
N PHE A 54 11.49 -1.91 -25.03
CA PHE A 54 12.53 -2.15 -24.04
C PHE A 54 12.69 -3.66 -23.84
N ASN A 55 13.93 -4.14 -23.98
CA ASN A 55 14.28 -5.53 -23.71
C ASN A 55 15.07 -5.64 -22.41
N PHE A 56 14.74 -6.62 -21.61
CA PHE A 56 15.48 -6.97 -20.42
C PHE A 56 16.46 -8.11 -20.76
N ASP A 57 17.74 -7.91 -20.46
CA ASP A 57 18.79 -8.90 -20.70
C ASP A 57 18.77 -10.05 -19.69
N ASN A 58 18.10 -9.87 -18.57
CA ASN A 58 18.02 -10.80 -17.46
C ASN A 58 16.61 -10.86 -16.90
N GLU A 59 16.44 -11.64 -15.83
CA GLU A 59 15.19 -11.68 -15.07
C GLU A 59 14.76 -10.27 -14.65
N ALA A 60 13.58 -9.89 -15.10
CA ALA A 60 12.97 -8.62 -14.76
C ALA A 60 11.56 -8.85 -14.22
N TYR A 61 11.22 -8.06 -13.22
CA TYR A 61 9.92 -8.12 -12.55
C TYR A 61 9.26 -6.74 -12.56
N LEU A 62 7.97 -6.72 -12.79
CA LEU A 62 7.13 -5.54 -12.60
C LEU A 62 6.35 -5.71 -11.30
N ILE A 63 6.37 -4.68 -10.46
CA ILE A 63 5.61 -4.66 -9.20
C ILE A 63 4.57 -3.55 -9.27
N SER A 64 3.33 -3.87 -8.97
CA SER A 64 2.27 -2.91 -8.73
C SER A 64 1.70 -3.06 -7.31
N GLU A 65 1.14 -1.99 -6.79
CA GLU A 65 0.56 -1.97 -5.45
C GLU A 65 -0.72 -1.16 -5.44
N ASP A 66 -1.71 -1.63 -4.68
CA ASP A 66 -2.81 -0.81 -4.20
C ASP A 66 -3.01 -1.03 -2.70
N SER A 67 -3.22 0.07 -1.95
CA SER A 67 -3.28 0.01 -0.50
C SER A 67 -4.18 1.08 0.11
N GLY A 68 -4.69 0.78 1.29
CA GLY A 68 -5.52 1.73 2.01
C GLY A 68 -5.85 1.28 3.42
N ILE A 69 -6.81 1.97 4.01
CA ILE A 69 -7.30 1.68 5.35
C ILE A 69 -8.78 1.30 5.30
N GLU A 70 -9.13 0.23 6.00
CA GLU A 70 -10.50 -0.21 6.22
C GLU A 70 -10.87 0.03 7.69
N ILE A 71 -12.04 0.61 7.92
CA ILE A 71 -12.56 0.91 9.26
C ILE A 71 -13.88 0.17 9.44
N ASN A 72 -13.94 -0.75 10.39
CA ASN A 72 -15.09 -1.64 10.57
C ASN A 72 -16.42 -0.89 10.68
N PHE A 73 -16.48 0.11 11.53
CA PHE A 73 -17.70 0.88 11.74
C PHE A 73 -18.16 1.66 10.49
N LEU A 74 -17.24 1.97 9.57
CA LEU A 74 -17.57 2.62 8.31
C LEU A 74 -17.81 1.60 7.16
N ASN A 75 -18.12 0.35 7.50
CA ASN A 75 -18.33 -0.74 6.55
C ASN A 75 -17.13 -0.92 5.58
N GLY A 76 -15.91 -0.79 6.09
CA GLY A 76 -14.69 -0.89 5.30
C GLY A 76 -14.24 0.43 4.66
N ALA A 77 -15.05 1.47 4.69
CA ALA A 77 -14.58 2.78 4.19
C ALA A 77 -13.47 3.34 5.09
N PRO A 78 -12.51 4.08 4.53
CA PRO A 78 -12.31 4.54 3.13
C PRO A 78 -12.04 3.46 2.09
N GLY A 79 -11.44 2.30 2.45
CA GLY A 79 -11.11 1.21 1.54
C GLY A 79 -10.28 1.68 0.34
N ILE A 80 -10.63 1.25 -0.86
CA ILE A 80 -9.98 1.66 -2.13
C ILE A 80 -10.03 3.18 -2.38
N ASN A 81 -10.88 3.91 -1.67
CA ASN A 81 -10.95 5.36 -1.74
C ASN A 81 -10.03 6.07 -0.73
N SER A 82 -9.09 5.37 -0.09
CA SER A 82 -8.24 5.91 0.98
C SER A 82 -7.53 7.21 0.59
N ALA A 83 -6.98 7.29 -0.61
CA ALA A 83 -6.28 8.49 -1.07
C ALA A 83 -7.22 9.66 -1.39
N ARG A 84 -8.49 9.39 -1.75
CA ARG A 84 -9.48 10.38 -2.19
C ARG A 84 -10.70 10.53 -1.27
N TYR A 85 -10.69 9.89 -0.11
CA TYR A 85 -11.79 9.95 0.85
C TYR A 85 -12.09 11.38 1.28
N GLY A 86 -13.35 11.80 1.13
CA GLY A 86 -13.79 13.18 1.38
C GLY A 86 -13.53 14.14 0.20
N GLY A 87 -13.10 13.63 -0.97
CA GLY A 87 -12.89 14.44 -2.17
C GLY A 87 -11.52 15.16 -2.17
N ASN A 88 -11.50 16.35 -2.74
CA ASN A 88 -10.27 17.15 -2.90
C ASN A 88 -9.87 17.88 -1.62
N ILE A 89 -9.47 17.11 -0.61
CA ILE A 89 -8.96 17.61 0.68
C ILE A 89 -7.59 17.03 0.98
N ASN A 90 -6.80 17.74 1.79
CA ASN A 90 -5.48 17.25 2.20
C ASN A 90 -5.57 16.13 3.27
N SER A 91 -4.46 15.42 3.51
CA SER A 91 -4.41 14.29 4.45
C SER A 91 -4.82 14.69 5.89
N LYS A 92 -4.50 15.90 6.34
CA LYS A 92 -4.87 16.38 7.68
C LYS A 92 -6.39 16.57 7.81
N GLU A 93 -7.02 17.09 6.78
CA GLU A 93 -8.48 17.26 6.72
C GLU A 93 -9.17 15.90 6.61
N ARG A 94 -8.62 14.97 5.82
CA ARG A 94 -9.10 13.60 5.68
C ARG A 94 -9.06 12.85 7.01
N ASN A 95 -7.99 13.00 7.79
CA ASN A 95 -7.88 12.44 9.13
C ASN A 95 -8.92 13.02 10.09
N LYS A 96 -9.15 14.34 10.05
CA LYS A 96 -10.22 14.98 10.83
C LYS A 96 -11.61 14.47 10.43
N LEU A 97 -11.86 14.27 9.14
CA LEU A 97 -13.13 13.74 8.64
C LEU A 97 -13.41 12.34 9.20
N VAL A 98 -12.42 11.42 9.14
CA VAL A 98 -12.55 10.08 9.70
C VAL A 98 -12.87 10.14 11.19
N ILE A 99 -12.10 10.90 11.97
CA ILE A 99 -12.34 11.04 13.41
C ILE A 99 -13.73 11.62 13.69
N SER A 100 -14.14 12.63 12.92
CA SER A 100 -15.45 13.27 13.07
C SER A 100 -16.60 12.31 12.77
N ASN A 101 -16.48 11.48 11.74
CA ASN A 101 -17.51 10.50 11.38
C ASN A 101 -17.69 9.46 12.50
N LEU A 102 -16.60 8.95 13.06
CA LEU A 102 -16.64 8.01 14.18
C LEU A 102 -17.21 8.66 15.45
N LYS A 103 -16.85 9.93 15.73
CA LYS A 103 -17.35 10.66 16.90
C LYS A 103 -18.85 10.97 16.80
N LYS A 104 -19.34 11.42 15.64
CA LYS A 104 -20.75 11.72 15.41
C LYS A 104 -21.65 10.49 15.58
N ALA A 105 -21.14 9.35 15.22
CA ALA A 105 -21.83 8.08 15.38
C ALA A 105 -21.91 7.58 16.84
N GLY A 106 -21.20 8.22 17.77
CA GLY A 106 -21.18 7.83 19.19
C GLY A 106 -20.54 6.47 19.46
N VAL A 107 -19.67 6.01 18.55
CA VAL A 107 -19.20 4.62 18.53
C VAL A 107 -17.90 4.44 19.29
N ASN A 108 -17.86 3.41 20.11
CA ASN A 108 -16.64 2.94 20.77
C ASN A 108 -15.82 2.00 19.86
N ASP A 109 -16.45 1.39 18.86
CA ASP A 109 -15.74 0.56 17.88
C ASP A 109 -14.95 1.44 16.92
N ARG A 110 -13.63 1.41 17.08
CA ARG A 110 -12.68 2.13 16.28
C ARG A 110 -11.73 1.19 15.53
N VAL A 111 -12.08 -0.10 15.50
CA VAL A 111 -11.28 -1.14 14.84
C VAL A 111 -11.07 -0.78 13.38
N ALA A 112 -9.84 -0.86 12.96
CA ALA A 112 -9.41 -0.57 11.60
C ALA A 112 -8.22 -1.44 11.23
N ARG A 113 -7.97 -1.60 9.94
CA ARG A 113 -6.75 -2.22 9.43
C ARG A 113 -6.23 -1.50 8.21
N TYR A 114 -4.95 -1.47 8.05
CA TYR A 114 -4.33 -1.20 6.75
C TYR A 114 -4.26 -2.48 5.92
N VAL A 115 -4.45 -2.32 4.63
CA VAL A 115 -4.35 -3.39 3.62
C VAL A 115 -3.38 -2.94 2.55
N CYS A 116 -2.51 -3.85 2.10
CA CYS A 116 -1.64 -3.67 0.93
C CYS A 116 -1.75 -4.91 0.05
N CYS A 117 -2.17 -4.74 -1.20
CA CYS A 117 -2.14 -5.78 -2.23
C CYS A 117 -1.01 -5.46 -3.21
N ILE A 118 -0.09 -6.40 -3.38
CA ILE A 118 1.04 -6.32 -4.32
C ILE A 118 0.84 -7.40 -5.37
N ASN A 119 0.93 -7.01 -6.65
CA ASN A 119 1.12 -7.93 -7.75
C ASN A 119 2.56 -7.83 -8.25
N ILE A 120 3.18 -8.97 -8.51
CA ILE A 120 4.47 -9.08 -9.16
C ILE A 120 4.32 -9.90 -10.44
N LEU A 121 4.80 -9.36 -11.55
CA LEU A 121 4.82 -10.00 -12.87
C LEU A 121 6.27 -10.29 -13.26
N ASN A 122 6.54 -11.52 -13.65
CA ASN A 122 7.81 -11.91 -14.23
C ASN A 122 7.74 -11.71 -15.77
N PHE A 123 8.66 -10.91 -16.33
CA PHE A 123 8.67 -10.62 -17.76
C PHE A 123 9.03 -11.82 -18.64
N TYR A 124 9.68 -12.83 -18.08
CA TYR A 124 10.12 -14.01 -18.87
C TYR A 124 8.97 -14.98 -19.14
N ASN A 125 8.16 -15.31 -18.13
CA ASN A 125 7.07 -16.27 -18.24
C ASN A 125 5.68 -15.66 -18.16
N GLU A 126 5.60 -14.33 -18.00
CA GLU A 126 4.36 -13.55 -17.89
C GLU A 126 3.47 -13.98 -16.70
N GLU A 127 4.03 -14.73 -15.74
CA GLU A 127 3.32 -15.14 -14.53
C GLU A 127 3.11 -13.97 -13.59
N ILE A 128 1.89 -13.81 -13.08
CA ILE A 128 1.54 -12.84 -12.04
C ILE A 128 1.27 -13.59 -10.75
N LYS A 129 1.91 -13.13 -9.66
CA LYS A 129 1.61 -13.59 -8.29
C LYS A 129 1.13 -12.41 -7.46
N GLU A 130 0.16 -12.67 -6.59
CA GLU A 130 -0.42 -11.67 -5.69
C GLU A 130 -0.07 -11.96 -4.23
N PHE A 131 0.22 -10.89 -3.49
CA PHE A 131 0.56 -10.94 -2.07
C PHE A 131 -0.20 -9.86 -1.32
N THR A 132 -0.87 -10.25 -0.25
CA THR A 132 -1.60 -9.31 0.60
C THR A 132 -1.00 -9.28 2.00
N GLY A 133 -0.77 -8.05 2.48
CA GLY A 133 -0.35 -7.76 3.84
C GLY A 133 -1.38 -6.92 4.58
N PHE A 134 -1.50 -7.16 5.88
CA PHE A 134 -2.41 -6.46 6.78
C PHE A 134 -1.64 -5.89 7.97
N LEU A 135 -2.13 -4.78 8.51
CA LEU A 135 -1.75 -4.28 9.81
C LEU A 135 -3.03 -3.92 10.55
N ASP A 136 -3.40 -4.75 11.52
CA ASP A 136 -4.56 -4.51 12.35
C ASP A 136 -4.29 -3.42 13.39
N GLY A 137 -5.36 -2.74 13.83
CA GLY A 137 -5.26 -1.68 14.79
C GLY A 137 -6.59 -0.95 15.02
N ARG A 138 -6.48 0.31 15.40
CA ARG A 138 -7.66 1.16 15.67
C ARG A 138 -7.39 2.62 15.33
N ILE A 139 -8.46 3.37 15.11
CA ILE A 139 -8.40 4.83 14.92
C ILE A 139 -8.36 5.52 16.29
N SER A 140 -7.43 6.42 16.47
CA SER A 140 -7.31 7.27 17.66
C SER A 140 -8.44 8.31 17.75
N GLU A 141 -8.66 8.86 18.95
CA GLU A 141 -9.68 9.90 19.16
C GLU A 141 -9.28 11.27 18.60
N LYS A 142 -7.99 11.50 18.42
CA LYS A 142 -7.42 12.74 17.86
C LYS A 142 -6.22 12.42 16.99
N SER A 143 -5.86 13.36 16.11
CA SER A 143 -4.68 13.26 15.28
C SER A 143 -3.43 13.69 16.06
N TYR A 144 -2.35 12.94 15.89
CA TYR A 144 -1.06 13.23 16.50
C TYR A 144 -0.03 13.60 15.43
N SER A 145 0.79 14.60 15.71
CA SER A 145 1.93 14.96 14.86
C SER A 145 3.07 13.96 15.04
N GLY A 146 3.86 13.79 14.00
CA GLY A 146 5.01 12.89 13.99
C GLY A 146 5.42 12.57 12.55
N GLU A 147 6.15 11.50 12.38
CA GLU A 147 6.58 10.99 11.08
C GLU A 147 5.45 10.24 10.37
N GLY A 148 5.59 10.03 9.06
CA GLY A 148 4.64 9.26 8.26
C GLY A 148 3.75 10.10 7.36
N PHE A 149 2.78 9.45 6.73
CA PHE A 149 1.85 10.05 5.77
C PHE A 149 0.46 9.42 5.88
N GLY A 150 -0.50 9.96 5.13
CA GLY A 150 -1.84 9.40 5.05
C GLY A 150 -2.56 9.38 6.39
N TYR A 151 -2.91 8.19 6.86
CA TYR A 151 -3.64 7.97 8.11
C TYR A 151 -2.73 7.63 9.31
N ASP A 152 -1.41 7.61 9.15
CA ASP A 152 -0.46 7.33 10.23
C ASP A 152 -0.67 8.20 11.48
N PRO A 153 -1.08 9.50 11.37
CA PRO A 153 -1.37 10.35 12.52
C PRO A 153 -2.56 9.92 13.36
N ILE A 154 -3.41 9.04 12.86
CA ILE A 154 -4.64 8.60 13.53
C ILE A 154 -4.74 7.09 13.71
N PHE A 155 -3.79 6.32 13.22
CA PHE A 155 -3.82 4.86 13.31
C PHE A 155 -2.87 4.35 14.40
N ILE A 156 -3.41 3.60 15.35
CA ILE A 156 -2.69 2.92 16.43
C ILE A 156 -2.64 1.43 16.10
N PRO A 157 -1.47 0.85 15.81
CA PRO A 157 -1.33 -0.56 15.52
C PRO A 157 -1.72 -1.45 16.71
N ALA A 158 -2.18 -2.65 16.43
CA ALA A 158 -2.43 -3.65 17.48
C ALA A 158 -1.14 -3.92 18.28
N GLY A 159 -1.29 -4.04 19.60
CA GLY A 159 -0.14 -4.20 20.51
C GLY A 159 0.58 -2.90 20.91
N TYR A 160 0.18 -1.75 20.34
CA TYR A 160 0.76 -0.44 20.66
C TYR A 160 -0.28 0.52 21.25
N ASN A 161 0.21 1.56 21.94
CA ASN A 161 -0.62 2.61 22.52
C ASN A 161 -0.46 3.97 21.83
N GLU A 162 0.47 4.07 20.88
CA GLU A 162 0.78 5.29 20.15
C GLU A 162 0.48 5.11 18.66
N THR A 163 0.22 6.23 17.97
CA THR A 163 0.01 6.21 16.52
C THR A 163 1.30 5.92 15.76
N ILE A 164 1.19 5.40 14.54
CA ILE A 164 2.34 5.15 13.65
C ILE A 164 3.21 6.40 13.54
N SER A 165 2.61 7.59 13.42
CA SER A 165 3.36 8.84 13.35
C SER A 165 4.25 9.10 14.57
N LYS A 166 3.89 8.61 15.73
CA LYS A 166 4.71 8.73 16.94
C LYS A 166 5.71 7.60 17.11
N LEU A 167 5.36 6.41 16.61
CA LEU A 167 6.24 5.24 16.68
C LEU A 167 7.43 5.33 15.71
N GLY A 168 7.30 6.16 14.67
CA GLY A 168 8.38 6.48 13.75
C GLY A 168 8.55 5.49 12.58
N TYR A 169 9.40 5.88 11.62
CA TYR A 169 9.60 5.12 10.38
C TYR A 169 10.24 3.75 10.59
N ASP A 170 11.19 3.64 11.52
CA ASP A 170 11.90 2.37 11.72
C ASP A 170 10.98 1.25 12.18
N LEU A 171 10.05 1.57 13.09
CA LEU A 171 9.04 0.60 13.50
C LEU A 171 8.02 0.35 12.40
N LYS A 172 7.53 1.42 11.74
CA LYS A 172 6.60 1.29 10.62
C LYS A 172 7.14 0.35 9.54
N ASN A 173 8.40 0.48 9.16
CA ASN A 173 9.03 -0.37 8.14
C ASN A 173 9.09 -1.85 8.55
N LYS A 174 9.02 -2.17 9.85
CA LYS A 174 9.03 -3.55 10.34
C LYS A 174 7.64 -4.17 10.41
N ILE A 175 6.61 -3.36 10.73
CA ILE A 175 5.28 -3.90 11.05
C ILE A 175 4.21 -3.54 10.03
N SER A 176 4.51 -2.71 9.03
CA SER A 176 3.48 -2.19 8.13
C SER A 176 2.86 -3.29 7.26
N HIS A 177 1.62 -3.05 6.83
CA HIS A 177 0.92 -3.88 5.86
C HIS A 177 1.74 -4.10 4.58
N ARG A 178 2.49 -3.06 4.15
CA ARG A 178 3.39 -3.14 2.99
C ARG A 178 4.59 -4.02 3.25
N SER A 179 5.25 -3.90 4.41
CA SER A 179 6.38 -4.78 4.76
C SER A 179 5.93 -6.24 4.85
N VAL A 180 4.77 -6.52 5.42
CA VAL A 180 4.20 -7.87 5.46
C VAL A 180 3.96 -8.43 4.05
N ALA A 181 3.38 -7.63 3.14
CA ALA A 181 3.14 -8.06 1.76
C ALA A 181 4.46 -8.30 1.00
N ILE A 182 5.44 -7.40 1.15
CA ILE A 182 6.77 -7.53 0.53
C ILE A 182 7.52 -8.74 1.07
N GLU A 183 7.51 -9.00 2.37
CA GLU A 183 8.15 -10.17 2.97
C GLU A 183 7.58 -11.48 2.40
N LYS A 184 6.26 -11.59 2.30
CA LYS A 184 5.61 -12.72 1.64
C LYS A 184 6.06 -12.87 0.18
N MET A 185 6.11 -11.77 -0.56
CA MET A 185 6.57 -11.76 -1.94
C MET A 185 8.03 -12.23 -2.05
N ILE A 186 8.92 -11.72 -1.22
CA ILE A 186 10.35 -12.10 -1.21
C ILE A 186 10.50 -13.59 -0.96
N ASN A 187 9.83 -14.12 0.05
CA ASN A 187 9.95 -15.53 0.44
C ASN A 187 9.49 -16.46 -0.68
N VAL A 188 8.38 -16.16 -1.35
CA VAL A 188 7.83 -17.02 -2.41
C VAL A 188 8.55 -16.85 -3.74
N VAL A 189 8.92 -15.62 -4.12
CA VAL A 189 9.45 -15.34 -5.46
C VAL A 189 10.97 -15.51 -5.52
N PHE A 190 11.68 -15.08 -4.47
CA PHE A 190 13.14 -14.97 -4.53
C PHE A 190 13.87 -15.98 -3.63
N LYS A 191 13.23 -16.48 -2.56
CA LYS A 191 13.84 -17.46 -1.67
C LYS A 191 13.32 -18.89 -1.88
N ASN A 192 12.25 -19.08 -2.69
CA ASN A 192 11.57 -20.37 -2.89
C ASN A 192 11.12 -21.03 -1.57
N GLU A 193 10.73 -20.24 -0.58
CA GLU A 193 10.16 -20.73 0.66
C GLU A 193 8.63 -20.85 0.50
N TRP A 194 8.12 -22.10 0.45
CA TRP A 194 6.69 -22.45 0.34
C TRP A 194 6.12 -22.79 1.72
#